data_4130ab894400e7472af6de4a43b667a2
#
_entry.id   4130ab894400e7472af6de4a43b667a2
#
_cell.length_a   1.000
_cell.length_b   1.000
_cell.length_c   1.000
_cell.angle_alpha   90.00
_cell.angle_beta   90.00
_cell.angle_gamma   90.00
#
_symmetry.space_group_name_H-M   'P 1'
#
loop_
_entity.id
_entity.type
_entity.pdbx_description
1 polymer ?
#
loop_
_entity_poly.entity_id
_entity_poly.type
_entity_poly.pdbx_seq_one_letter_code
_entity_poly.pdbx_strand_id
1 'polypeptide(L)'
;MEVYLHAYCKNNYGSVILSKIRKFREAGLWESISSFNIPISGKRDIDEEFLIDLASLSPKINIFEHENPVFNNEPDTLNYIRNRAENFEQNTQIFYMHTKGVSWTDPTLRKNIDGWVRYLDLYTIAKWRECIRALDTHDVAGGLFSYEPMKHFSGNFWWANSDYIKTLPYLDKENIKPLERGEFWICSGENAKIYPVAMNAPVNLYQNYYCIESDFPEGF
;
A
#
# COMPACT_ATOMS: atom_id res chain seq x y z
N MET A 1 -7.17 12.11 6.65
CA MET A 1 -6.34 10.96 6.20
C MET A 1 -6.48 10.80 4.70
N GLU A 2 -5.40 10.55 3.99
CA GLU A 2 -5.41 10.22 2.55
C GLU A 2 -4.93 8.79 2.31
N VAL A 3 -5.49 8.12 1.31
CA VAL A 3 -5.13 6.75 0.92
C VAL A 3 -4.58 6.76 -0.49
N TYR A 4 -3.52 5.98 -0.73
CA TYR A 4 -2.91 5.77 -2.03
C TYR A 4 -2.84 4.27 -2.33
N LEU A 5 -3.57 3.85 -3.36
CA LEU A 5 -3.51 2.51 -3.91
C LEU A 5 -2.81 2.54 -5.26
N HIS A 6 -1.51 2.23 -5.29
CA HIS A 6 -0.81 2.07 -6.57
C HIS A 6 -1.39 0.88 -7.34
N ALA A 7 -2.05 1.16 -8.45
CA ALA A 7 -2.70 0.15 -9.28
C ALA A 7 -1.83 -0.20 -10.50
N TYR A 8 -1.20 -1.37 -10.46
CA TYR A 8 -0.64 -1.97 -11.67
C TYR A 8 -1.76 -2.66 -12.43
N CYS A 9 -2.21 -2.06 -13.54
CA CYS A 9 -3.38 -2.50 -14.30
C CYS A 9 -3.05 -3.73 -15.16
N LYS A 10 -3.03 -4.90 -14.52
CA LYS A 10 -2.79 -6.20 -15.14
C LYS A 10 -3.70 -7.27 -14.55
N ASN A 11 -4.11 -8.25 -15.37
CA ASN A 11 -4.96 -9.37 -14.97
C ASN A 11 -6.22 -8.91 -14.22
N ASN A 12 -6.38 -9.32 -12.96
CA ASN A 12 -7.56 -9.07 -12.13
C ASN A 12 -7.47 -7.78 -11.27
N TYR A 13 -6.70 -6.76 -11.70
CA TYR A 13 -6.50 -5.53 -10.92
C TYR A 13 -7.80 -4.86 -10.47
N GLY A 14 -8.83 -4.84 -11.34
CA GLY A 14 -10.13 -4.27 -11.01
C GLY A 14 -10.80 -4.96 -9.83
N SER A 15 -10.80 -6.30 -9.81
CA SER A 15 -11.33 -7.08 -8.68
C SER A 15 -10.55 -6.81 -7.39
N VAL A 16 -9.23 -6.62 -7.48
CA VAL A 16 -8.40 -6.28 -6.32
C VAL A 16 -8.78 -4.90 -5.78
N ILE A 17 -8.92 -3.88 -6.63
CA ILE A 17 -9.32 -2.52 -6.22
C ILE A 17 -10.69 -2.55 -5.53
N LEU A 18 -11.70 -3.19 -6.14
CA LEU A 18 -13.05 -3.30 -5.56
C LEU A 18 -13.04 -4.04 -4.22
N SER A 19 -12.22 -5.09 -4.09
CA SER A 19 -12.04 -5.80 -2.82
C SER A 19 -11.46 -4.87 -1.73
N LYS A 20 -10.48 -4.01 -2.06
CA LYS A 20 -9.93 -3.04 -1.11
C LYS A 20 -10.99 -2.04 -0.66
N ILE A 21 -11.72 -1.43 -1.59
CA ILE A 21 -12.80 -0.50 -1.27
C ILE A 21 -13.84 -1.14 -0.34
N ARG A 22 -14.26 -2.39 -0.62
CA ARG A 22 -15.16 -3.15 0.24
C ARG A 22 -14.60 -3.28 1.65
N LYS A 23 -13.35 -3.74 1.80
CA LYS A 23 -12.70 -3.90 3.11
C LYS A 23 -12.56 -2.58 3.87
N PHE A 24 -12.32 -1.46 3.20
CA PHE A 24 -12.34 -0.13 3.82
C PHE A 24 -13.70 0.21 4.43
N ARG A 25 -14.79 -0.12 3.72
CA ARG A 25 -16.16 0.08 4.22
C ARG A 25 -16.46 -0.83 5.40
N GLU A 26 -16.15 -2.11 5.29
CA GLU A 26 -16.37 -3.11 6.36
C GLU A 26 -15.58 -2.77 7.64
N ALA A 27 -14.37 -2.26 7.51
CA ALA A 27 -13.56 -1.80 8.64
C ALA A 27 -13.99 -0.43 9.23
N GLY A 28 -14.95 0.25 8.63
CA GLY A 28 -15.35 1.62 9.01
C GLY A 28 -14.25 2.66 8.78
N LEU A 29 -13.29 2.37 7.90
CA LEU A 29 -12.20 3.26 7.54
C LEU A 29 -12.63 4.25 6.46
N TRP A 30 -13.55 3.84 5.58
CA TRP A 30 -14.01 4.65 4.45
C TRP A 30 -14.53 6.04 4.86
N GLU A 31 -15.26 6.13 5.97
CA GLU A 31 -15.82 7.39 6.44
C GLU A 31 -14.75 8.34 6.99
N SER A 32 -13.63 7.80 7.45
CA SER A 32 -12.55 8.54 8.09
C SER A 32 -11.52 9.12 7.11
N ILE A 33 -11.49 8.66 5.85
CA ILE A 33 -10.58 9.17 4.83
C ILE A 33 -11.18 10.36 4.08
N SER A 34 -10.34 11.31 3.68
CA SER A 34 -10.72 12.45 2.83
C SER A 34 -10.63 12.11 1.35
N SER A 35 -9.67 11.25 0.96
CA SER A 35 -9.48 10.83 -0.43
C SER A 35 -8.95 9.40 -0.53
N PHE A 36 -9.32 8.73 -1.62
CA PHE A 36 -8.83 7.43 -2.04
C PHE A 36 -8.22 7.58 -3.43
N ASN A 37 -6.91 7.72 -3.47
CA ASN A 37 -6.14 8.06 -4.65
C ASN A 37 -5.62 6.79 -5.31
N ILE A 38 -5.86 6.63 -6.61
CA ILE A 38 -5.48 5.46 -7.39
C ILE A 38 -4.56 5.90 -8.54
N PRO A 39 -3.26 6.06 -8.28
CA PRO A 39 -2.27 6.18 -9.35
C PRO A 39 -2.20 4.87 -10.12
N ILE A 40 -2.35 4.93 -11.44
CA ILE A 40 -2.38 3.77 -12.32
C ILE A 40 -1.11 3.65 -13.15
N SER A 41 -0.72 2.40 -13.42
CA SER A 41 0.41 2.02 -14.28
C SER A 41 0.06 0.77 -15.09
N GLY A 42 0.85 0.42 -16.11
CA GLY A 42 0.60 -0.77 -16.91
C GLY A 42 -0.41 -0.55 -18.04
N LYS A 43 -0.27 0.52 -18.81
CA LYS A 43 -1.22 1.01 -19.84
C LYS A 43 -1.79 -0.04 -20.82
N ARG A 44 -1.16 -1.18 -21.02
CA ARG A 44 -1.60 -2.16 -22.04
C ARG A 44 -2.88 -2.90 -21.66
N ASP A 45 -3.20 -2.97 -20.37
CA ASP A 45 -4.32 -3.76 -19.84
C ASP A 45 -5.36 -2.86 -19.14
N ILE A 46 -5.36 -1.54 -19.43
CA ILE A 46 -6.31 -0.60 -18.82
C ILE A 46 -7.68 -0.76 -19.48
N ASP A 47 -8.68 -0.99 -18.63
CA ASP A 47 -10.10 -0.93 -18.98
C ASP A 47 -10.63 0.46 -18.60
N GLU A 48 -10.78 1.33 -19.60
CA GLU A 48 -11.20 2.71 -19.39
C GLU A 48 -12.64 2.81 -18.87
N GLU A 49 -13.55 1.94 -19.35
CA GLU A 49 -14.94 1.91 -18.88
C GLU A 49 -14.99 1.56 -17.39
N PHE A 50 -14.22 0.54 -16.98
CA PHE A 50 -14.08 0.19 -15.56
C PHE A 50 -13.56 1.36 -14.72
N LEU A 51 -12.58 2.13 -15.20
CA LEU A 51 -12.05 3.27 -14.45
C LEU A 51 -13.06 4.40 -14.31
N ILE A 52 -13.87 4.65 -15.33
CA ILE A 52 -14.97 5.64 -15.28
C ILE A 52 -16.01 5.21 -14.24
N ASP A 53 -16.43 3.95 -14.28
CA ASP A 53 -17.38 3.38 -13.33
C ASP A 53 -16.83 3.44 -11.90
N LEU A 54 -15.58 3.09 -11.73
CA LEU A 54 -14.88 3.13 -10.43
C LEU A 54 -14.86 4.55 -9.86
N ALA A 55 -14.52 5.56 -10.67
CA ALA A 55 -14.50 6.95 -10.24
C ALA A 55 -15.91 7.43 -9.82
N SER A 56 -16.96 6.90 -10.45
CA SER A 56 -18.36 7.25 -10.16
C SER A 56 -18.87 6.72 -8.81
N LEU A 57 -18.20 5.70 -8.22
CA LEU A 57 -18.63 5.06 -6.97
C LEU A 57 -18.60 6.00 -5.76
N SER A 58 -17.74 7.01 -5.78
CA SER A 58 -17.62 7.99 -4.69
C SER A 58 -16.78 9.21 -5.10
N PRO A 59 -17.14 10.42 -4.67
CA PRO A 59 -16.33 11.62 -4.90
C PRO A 59 -14.97 11.59 -4.16
N LYS A 60 -14.73 10.63 -3.28
CA LYS A 60 -13.43 10.41 -2.63
C LYS A 60 -12.42 9.70 -3.55
N ILE A 61 -12.89 9.04 -4.62
CA ILE A 61 -12.02 8.26 -5.52
C ILE A 61 -11.44 9.19 -6.58
N ASN A 62 -10.12 9.28 -6.60
CA ASN A 62 -9.36 10.02 -7.59
C ASN A 62 -8.46 9.05 -8.35
N ILE A 63 -8.66 8.93 -9.65
CA ILE A 63 -7.84 8.08 -10.53
C ILE A 63 -6.94 8.99 -11.35
N PHE A 64 -5.66 8.70 -11.40
CA PHE A 64 -4.71 9.47 -12.19
C PHE A 64 -3.56 8.61 -12.73
N GLU A 65 -3.07 9.00 -13.89
CA GLU A 65 -1.89 8.41 -14.51
C GLU A 65 -0.64 9.21 -14.15
N HIS A 66 0.48 8.52 -13.98
CA HIS A 66 1.77 9.20 -13.94
C HIS A 66 2.13 9.71 -15.34
N GLU A 67 2.59 10.95 -15.43
CA GLU A 67 2.90 11.63 -16.71
C GLU A 67 4.03 10.95 -17.51
N ASN A 68 4.86 10.16 -16.83
CA ASN A 68 5.99 9.49 -17.48
C ASN A 68 5.68 8.02 -17.79
N PRO A 69 5.37 7.68 -19.06
CA PRO A 69 5.01 6.31 -19.44
C PRO A 69 6.18 5.31 -19.38
N VAL A 70 7.41 5.78 -19.19
CA VAL A 70 8.62 4.91 -19.13
C VAL A 70 8.75 4.27 -17.75
N PHE A 71 8.18 4.87 -16.71
CA PHE A 71 8.28 4.42 -15.31
C PHE A 71 6.93 4.00 -14.77
N ASN A 72 6.40 2.89 -15.27
CA ASN A 72 5.17 2.27 -14.78
C ASN A 72 5.43 1.49 -13.48
N ASN A 73 5.96 2.12 -12.45
CA ASN A 73 6.32 1.41 -11.24
C ASN A 73 5.98 2.19 -9.96
N GLU A 74 5.97 1.47 -8.88
CA GLU A 74 5.68 1.93 -7.52
C GLU A 74 6.48 3.18 -7.08
N PRO A 75 7.77 3.36 -7.39
CA PRO A 75 8.53 4.57 -7.09
C PRO A 75 7.90 5.89 -7.54
N ASP A 76 7.18 5.92 -8.65
CA ASP A 76 6.50 7.13 -9.11
C ASP A 76 5.41 7.56 -8.14
N THR A 77 4.63 6.60 -7.66
CA THR A 77 3.60 6.85 -6.63
C THR A 77 4.23 7.30 -5.33
N LEU A 78 5.32 6.69 -4.89
CA LEU A 78 6.00 7.09 -3.65
C LEU A 78 6.57 8.49 -3.72
N ASN A 79 7.19 8.87 -4.85
CA ASN A 79 7.65 10.22 -5.10
C ASN A 79 6.50 11.23 -5.17
N TYR A 80 5.36 10.86 -5.76
CA TYR A 80 4.17 11.68 -5.76
C TYR A 80 3.65 11.91 -4.33
N ILE A 81 3.56 10.85 -3.51
CA ILE A 81 3.16 10.95 -2.09
C ILE A 81 4.11 11.88 -1.33
N ARG A 82 5.42 11.77 -1.56
CA ARG A 82 6.41 12.64 -0.93
C ARG A 82 6.21 14.11 -1.32
N ASN A 83 6.02 14.39 -2.59
CA ASN A 83 5.72 15.75 -3.06
C ASN A 83 4.42 16.28 -2.45
N ARG A 84 3.38 15.43 -2.40
CA ARG A 84 2.10 15.78 -1.78
C ARG A 84 2.26 16.11 -0.29
N ALA A 85 3.11 15.34 0.42
CA ALA A 85 3.39 15.55 1.83
C ALA A 85 4.04 16.92 2.13
N GLU A 86 4.83 17.46 1.21
CA GLU A 86 5.42 18.81 1.31
C GLU A 86 4.38 19.94 1.29
N ASN A 87 3.20 19.67 0.70
CA ASN A 87 2.14 20.65 0.49
C ASN A 87 1.02 20.58 1.52
N PHE A 88 1.10 19.73 2.54
CA PHE A 88 0.13 19.74 3.64
C PHE A 88 0.46 20.84 4.64
N GLU A 89 -0.55 21.64 4.99
CA GLU A 89 -0.45 22.65 6.02
C GLU A 89 -0.36 22.06 7.43
N GLN A 90 -0.92 20.86 7.62
CA GLN A 90 -0.94 20.13 8.89
C GLN A 90 -0.53 18.69 8.66
N ASN A 91 0.03 18.07 9.72
CA ASN A 91 0.37 16.66 9.66
C ASN A 91 -0.85 15.82 9.29
N THR A 92 -0.73 15.08 8.19
CA THR A 92 -1.77 14.24 7.62
C THR A 92 -1.32 12.78 7.63
N GLN A 93 -2.17 11.88 8.13
CA GLN A 93 -1.89 10.45 8.06
C GLN A 93 -2.17 9.95 6.64
N ILE A 94 -1.20 9.24 6.10
CA ILE A 94 -1.22 8.67 4.75
C ILE A 94 -1.15 7.15 4.85
N PHE A 95 -2.07 6.47 4.17
CA PHE A 95 -2.01 5.03 3.95
C PHE A 95 -1.57 4.72 2.53
N TYR A 96 -0.55 3.88 2.40
CA TYR A 96 -0.07 3.39 1.13
C TYR A 96 -0.25 1.88 1.01
N MET A 97 -0.71 1.44 -0.16
CA MET A 97 -0.81 0.04 -0.58
C MET A 97 -0.71 -0.06 -2.10
N HIS A 98 -0.62 -1.28 -2.63
CA HIS A 98 -0.62 -1.53 -4.07
C HIS A 98 -1.40 -2.80 -4.45
N THR A 99 -1.67 -2.97 -5.75
CA THR A 99 -2.34 -4.18 -6.28
C THR A 99 -1.39 -5.39 -6.28
N LYS A 100 -1.00 -5.84 -5.07
CA LYS A 100 -0.04 -6.93 -4.89
C LYS A 100 -0.54 -8.21 -5.54
N GLY A 101 0.34 -8.85 -6.33
CA GLY A 101 0.09 -10.17 -6.90
C GLY A 101 -0.57 -10.18 -8.28
N VAL A 102 -1.06 -9.04 -8.79
CA VAL A 102 -1.75 -8.99 -10.10
C VAL A 102 -0.87 -9.39 -11.30
N SER A 103 0.45 -9.30 -11.17
CA SER A 103 1.39 -9.70 -12.23
C SER A 103 1.63 -11.21 -12.32
N TRP A 104 1.22 -11.98 -11.32
CA TRP A 104 1.48 -13.41 -11.24
C TRP A 104 0.29 -14.23 -11.74
N THR A 105 0.56 -15.25 -12.58
CA THR A 105 -0.46 -16.13 -13.16
C THR A 105 -0.35 -17.58 -12.66
N ASP A 106 0.79 -17.96 -12.06
CA ASP A 106 0.94 -19.30 -11.47
C ASP A 106 -0.03 -19.50 -10.30
N PRO A 107 -0.88 -20.54 -10.30
CA PRO A 107 -1.91 -20.73 -9.27
C PRO A 107 -1.35 -20.94 -7.86
N THR A 108 -0.21 -21.64 -7.74
CA THR A 108 0.40 -21.90 -6.42
C THR A 108 0.93 -20.61 -5.82
N LEU A 109 1.67 -19.86 -6.63
CA LEU A 109 2.20 -18.55 -6.21
C LEU A 109 1.08 -17.57 -5.89
N ARG A 110 -0.01 -17.55 -6.68
CA ARG A 110 -1.20 -16.75 -6.40
C ARG A 110 -1.78 -17.08 -5.03
N LYS A 111 -1.99 -18.36 -4.71
CA LYS A 111 -2.50 -18.78 -3.40
C LYS A 111 -1.62 -18.28 -2.25
N ASN A 112 -0.30 -18.38 -2.41
CA ASN A 112 0.66 -17.90 -1.39
C ASN A 112 0.53 -16.38 -1.19
N ILE A 113 0.47 -15.63 -2.30
CA ILE A 113 0.32 -14.18 -2.26
C ILE A 113 -1.04 -13.76 -1.69
N ASP A 114 -2.11 -14.46 -2.00
CA ASP A 114 -3.44 -14.17 -1.45
C ASP A 114 -3.46 -14.30 0.09
N GLY A 115 -2.82 -15.33 0.64
CA GLY A 115 -2.61 -15.45 2.10
C GLY A 115 -1.81 -14.29 2.67
N TRP A 116 -0.74 -13.89 1.99
CA TRP A 116 0.06 -12.73 2.38
C TRP A 116 -0.76 -11.44 2.36
N VAL A 117 -1.53 -11.20 1.29
CA VAL A 117 -2.38 -10.00 1.16
C VAL A 117 -3.43 -9.94 2.27
N ARG A 118 -4.00 -11.09 2.70
CA ARG A 118 -4.93 -11.12 3.83
C ARG A 118 -4.29 -10.57 5.11
N TYR A 119 -3.04 -10.96 5.42
CA TYR A 119 -2.34 -10.39 6.58
C TYR A 119 -2.04 -8.90 6.44
N LEU A 120 -1.62 -8.45 5.24
CA LEU A 120 -1.42 -7.03 4.98
C LEU A 120 -2.71 -6.24 5.26
N ASP A 121 -3.84 -6.71 4.76
CA ASP A 121 -5.15 -6.10 4.98
C ASP A 121 -5.57 -6.14 6.46
N LEU A 122 -5.33 -7.26 7.14
CA LEU A 122 -5.62 -7.39 8.57
C LEU A 122 -4.87 -6.32 9.38
N TYR A 123 -3.56 -6.21 9.17
CA TYR A 123 -2.73 -5.33 9.98
C TYR A 123 -2.84 -3.85 9.61
N THR A 124 -3.25 -3.52 8.39
CA THR A 124 -3.29 -2.12 7.93
C THR A 124 -4.70 -1.59 7.65
N ILE A 125 -5.65 -2.46 7.29
CA ILE A 125 -7.04 -2.07 7.04
C ILE A 125 -7.93 -2.42 8.24
N ALA A 126 -7.99 -3.68 8.68
CA ALA A 126 -8.84 -4.04 9.81
C ALA A 126 -8.37 -3.39 11.12
N LYS A 127 -7.05 -3.36 11.35
CA LYS A 127 -6.43 -2.73 12.54
C LYS A 127 -6.04 -1.25 12.32
N TRP A 128 -6.66 -0.54 11.39
CA TRP A 128 -6.27 0.84 11.07
C TRP A 128 -6.27 1.79 12.27
N ARG A 129 -7.19 1.60 13.23
CA ARG A 129 -7.23 2.43 14.45
C ARG A 129 -6.00 2.24 15.33
N GLU A 130 -5.42 1.04 15.34
CA GLU A 130 -4.15 0.77 16.03
C GLU A 130 -3.01 1.49 15.32
N CYS A 131 -2.94 1.42 13.97
CA CYS A 131 -1.97 2.16 13.20
C CYS A 131 -2.04 3.66 13.46
N ILE A 132 -3.24 4.27 13.42
CA ILE A 132 -3.42 5.71 13.63
C ILE A 132 -3.00 6.12 15.04
N ARG A 133 -3.38 5.36 16.08
CA ARG A 133 -2.92 5.65 17.46
C ARG A 133 -1.41 5.55 17.60
N ALA A 134 -0.79 4.61 16.90
CA ALA A 134 0.67 4.49 16.91
C ALA A 134 1.35 5.73 16.34
N LEU A 135 0.76 6.37 15.33
CA LEU A 135 1.29 7.58 14.70
C LEU A 135 1.28 8.82 15.60
N ASP A 136 0.63 8.78 16.78
CA ASP A 136 0.75 9.85 17.79
C ASP A 136 2.18 9.95 18.35
N THR A 137 2.94 8.86 18.32
CA THR A 137 4.29 8.77 18.90
C THR A 137 5.34 8.17 17.95
N HIS A 138 4.91 7.63 16.82
CA HIS A 138 5.76 7.01 15.79
C HIS A 138 5.54 7.70 14.44
N ASP A 139 6.50 7.55 13.55
CA ASP A 139 6.49 8.14 12.22
C ASP A 139 5.75 7.27 11.21
N VAL A 140 5.84 5.94 11.39
CA VAL A 140 5.27 4.94 10.48
C VAL A 140 4.78 3.72 11.25
N ALA A 141 3.66 3.13 10.79
CA ALA A 141 3.07 1.92 11.33
C ALA A 141 2.65 0.97 10.21
N GLY A 142 2.82 -0.34 10.41
CA GLY A 142 2.42 -1.34 9.40
C GLY A 142 2.59 -2.77 9.91
N GLY A 143 2.14 -3.71 9.08
CA GLY A 143 2.28 -5.13 9.37
C GLY A 143 3.49 -5.78 8.71
N LEU A 144 3.84 -6.98 9.19
CA LEU A 144 4.90 -7.81 8.63
C LEU A 144 6.25 -7.09 8.54
N PHE A 145 6.63 -6.43 9.64
CA PHE A 145 7.90 -5.72 9.73
C PHE A 145 9.09 -6.69 9.80
N SER A 146 10.17 -6.37 9.06
CA SER A 146 11.43 -7.12 9.04
C SER A 146 12.62 -6.19 9.19
N TYR A 147 13.67 -6.71 9.82
CA TYR A 147 15.01 -6.07 9.84
C TYR A 147 15.90 -6.52 8.68
N GLU A 148 15.54 -7.65 8.03
CA GLU A 148 16.36 -8.29 6.99
C GLU A 148 15.71 -8.15 5.60
N PRO A 149 16.50 -7.82 4.55
CA PRO A 149 17.92 -7.43 4.56
C PRO A 149 18.16 -6.00 5.07
N MET A 150 17.11 -5.22 5.20
CA MET A 150 17.03 -3.85 5.76
C MET A 150 15.66 -3.68 6.40
N LYS A 151 15.49 -2.66 7.25
CA LYS A 151 14.19 -2.35 7.85
C LYS A 151 13.14 -2.08 6.76
N HIS A 152 12.03 -2.82 6.79
CA HIS A 152 10.92 -2.65 5.86
C HIS A 152 9.64 -3.31 6.38
N PHE A 153 8.52 -2.94 5.76
CA PHE A 153 7.27 -3.69 5.89
C PHE A 153 7.13 -4.62 4.69
N SER A 154 7.25 -5.93 4.89
CA SER A 154 7.16 -6.92 3.81
C SER A 154 5.83 -6.83 3.08
N GLY A 155 5.88 -6.51 1.79
CA GLY A 155 4.70 -6.24 0.96
C GLY A 155 4.30 -4.78 0.85
N ASN A 156 5.02 -3.89 1.52
CA ASN A 156 4.95 -2.42 1.38
C ASN A 156 3.55 -1.81 1.57
N PHE A 157 2.80 -2.27 2.60
CA PHE A 157 1.57 -1.63 3.07
C PHE A 157 1.85 -0.95 4.40
N TRP A 158 1.61 0.35 4.49
CA TRP A 158 1.97 1.14 5.67
C TRP A 158 1.13 2.40 5.84
N TRP A 159 1.03 2.84 7.09
CA TRP A 159 0.55 4.15 7.50
C TRP A 159 1.72 5.02 7.91
N ALA A 160 1.72 6.30 7.55
CA ALA A 160 2.76 7.22 7.97
C ALA A 160 2.25 8.66 8.15
N ASN A 161 2.96 9.42 8.95
CA ASN A 161 2.76 10.85 9.10
C ASN A 161 3.36 11.60 7.90
N SER A 162 2.64 12.55 7.32
CA SER A 162 3.15 13.38 6.22
C SER A 162 4.40 14.18 6.63
N ASP A 163 4.49 14.61 7.89
CA ASP A 163 5.66 15.31 8.41
C ASP A 163 6.94 14.46 8.37
N TYR A 164 6.81 13.15 8.53
CA TYR A 164 7.91 12.22 8.33
C TYR A 164 8.20 12.00 6.84
N ILE A 165 7.15 11.73 6.03
CA ILE A 165 7.30 11.42 4.59
C ILE A 165 8.06 12.53 3.86
N LYS A 166 7.78 13.80 4.15
CA LYS A 166 8.49 14.91 3.50
C LYS A 166 9.99 14.98 3.81
N THR A 167 10.47 14.28 4.86
CA THR A 167 11.90 14.20 5.19
C THR A 167 12.64 13.11 4.42
N LEU A 168 11.91 12.17 3.81
CA LEU A 168 12.51 11.06 3.06
C LEU A 168 13.12 11.55 1.73
N PRO A 169 14.17 10.88 1.23
CA PRO A 169 14.71 11.20 -0.09
C PRO A 169 13.69 10.87 -1.21
N TYR A 170 13.76 11.59 -2.32
CA TYR A 170 13.14 11.12 -3.55
C TYR A 170 13.82 9.83 -4.01
N LEU A 171 13.02 8.91 -4.54
CA LEU A 171 13.54 7.70 -5.15
C LEU A 171 14.15 8.04 -6.51
N ASP A 172 15.43 7.74 -6.66
CA ASP A 172 16.14 7.90 -7.94
C ASP A 172 15.71 6.78 -8.88
N LYS A 173 15.07 7.17 -9.99
CA LYS A 173 14.48 6.25 -10.96
C LYS A 173 15.53 5.58 -11.85
N GLU A 174 16.70 6.20 -12.04
CA GLU A 174 17.70 5.74 -13.01
C GLU A 174 18.60 4.63 -12.45
N ASN A 175 18.78 4.57 -11.12
CA ASN A 175 19.75 3.67 -10.45
C ASN A 175 19.10 2.56 -9.61
N ILE A 176 17.80 2.31 -9.79
CA ILE A 176 17.04 1.39 -8.93
C ILE A 176 16.81 0.06 -9.63
N LYS A 177 17.08 -1.04 -8.92
CA LYS A 177 16.31 -2.27 -9.11
C LYS A 177 14.92 -2.00 -8.55
N PRO A 178 13.86 -1.90 -9.38
CA PRO A 178 12.59 -1.28 -9.01
C PRO A 178 11.89 -1.90 -7.79
N LEU A 179 12.08 -3.19 -7.54
CA LEU A 179 11.38 -3.94 -6.50
C LEU A 179 11.98 -3.77 -5.10
N GLU A 180 13.27 -3.50 -4.99
CA GLU A 180 13.97 -3.51 -3.70
C GLU A 180 13.86 -2.17 -2.94
N ARG A 181 13.75 -1.05 -3.64
CA ARG A 181 13.80 0.27 -2.99
C ARG A 181 12.45 0.86 -2.62
N GLY A 182 11.39 0.56 -3.35
CA GLY A 182 10.04 0.96 -2.96
C GLY A 182 9.68 0.41 -1.58
N GLU A 183 9.99 -0.87 -1.32
CA GLU A 183 9.67 -1.56 -0.07
C GLU A 183 10.51 -1.05 1.13
N PHE A 184 11.77 -0.61 0.89
CA PHE A 184 12.65 -0.10 1.95
C PHE A 184 12.47 1.39 2.23
N TRP A 185 11.91 2.14 1.28
CA TRP A 185 11.86 3.60 1.30
C TRP A 185 11.22 4.17 2.55
N ILE A 186 10.06 3.66 2.93
CA ILE A 186 9.30 4.22 4.07
C ILE A 186 10.03 4.05 5.42
N CYS A 187 10.94 3.09 5.53
CA CYS A 187 11.74 2.86 6.73
C CYS A 187 13.16 3.44 6.64
N SER A 188 13.49 4.18 5.57
CA SER A 188 14.87 4.67 5.32
C SER A 188 15.24 5.95 6.08
N GLY A 189 14.32 6.63 6.74
CA GLY A 189 14.62 7.82 7.54
C GLY A 189 15.60 7.51 8.67
N GLU A 190 16.60 8.39 8.88
CA GLU A 190 17.73 8.16 9.78
C GLU A 190 17.31 7.78 11.21
N ASN A 191 16.26 8.42 11.74
CA ASN A 191 15.74 8.19 13.08
C ASN A 191 14.27 7.78 13.09
N ALA A 192 13.82 7.08 12.03
CA ALA A 192 12.43 6.68 11.89
C ALA A 192 11.95 5.88 13.10
N LYS A 193 10.90 6.38 13.75
CA LYS A 193 10.18 5.67 14.81
C LYS A 193 9.14 4.76 14.17
N ILE A 194 9.45 3.48 14.13
CA ILE A 194 8.64 2.47 13.45
C ILE A 194 7.80 1.71 14.48
N TYR A 195 6.49 1.60 14.22
CA TYR A 195 5.58 0.77 14.99
C TYR A 195 5.19 -0.48 14.18
N PRO A 196 5.73 -1.66 14.49
CA PRO A 196 5.30 -2.90 13.87
C PRO A 196 3.99 -3.39 14.51
N VAL A 197 2.89 -3.36 13.79
CA VAL A 197 1.63 -4.01 14.22
C VAL A 197 1.83 -5.53 14.29
N ALA A 198 2.68 -6.07 13.41
CA ALA A 198 3.15 -7.44 13.45
C ALA A 198 4.55 -7.55 12.84
N MET A 199 5.33 -8.51 13.33
CA MET A 199 6.59 -8.91 12.72
C MET A 199 6.35 -9.75 11.48
N ASN A 200 7.38 -9.85 10.62
CA ASN A 200 7.31 -10.67 9.41
C ASN A 200 7.03 -12.15 9.75
N ALA A 201 6.36 -12.84 8.83
CA ALA A 201 6.15 -14.28 8.96
C ALA A 201 7.49 -15.03 9.00
N PRO A 202 7.57 -16.14 9.75
CA PRO A 202 8.81 -16.92 9.88
C PRO A 202 9.14 -17.74 8.63
N VAL A 203 8.43 -17.51 7.52
CA VAL A 203 8.53 -18.26 6.27
C VAL A 203 8.62 -17.32 5.07
N ASN A 204 9.20 -17.81 3.97
CA ASN A 204 9.17 -17.09 2.70
C ASN A 204 7.75 -17.12 2.12
N LEU A 205 7.06 -15.97 2.15
CA LEU A 205 5.65 -15.84 1.74
C LEU A 205 5.41 -16.03 0.24
N TYR A 206 6.43 -15.97 -0.60
CA TYR A 206 6.31 -16.37 -2.01
C TYR A 206 6.30 -17.89 -2.20
N GLN A 207 7.07 -18.61 -1.38
CA GLN A 207 7.25 -20.05 -1.52
C GLN A 207 6.27 -20.87 -0.69
N ASN A 208 5.71 -20.27 0.37
CA ASN A 208 4.87 -20.96 1.33
C ASN A 208 3.55 -20.24 1.51
N TYR A 209 2.46 -21.02 1.44
CA TYR A 209 1.18 -20.53 1.91
C TYR A 209 1.23 -20.39 3.44
N TYR A 210 1.04 -19.18 3.91
CA TYR A 210 0.96 -18.87 5.32
C TYR A 210 -0.31 -18.04 5.57
N CYS A 211 -1.33 -18.70 6.12
CA CYS A 211 -2.57 -18.06 6.51
C CYS A 211 -3.22 -18.93 7.59
N ILE A 212 -3.31 -18.40 8.79
CA ILE A 212 -3.94 -19.05 9.94
C ILE A 212 -5.30 -18.42 10.11
N GLU A 213 -6.37 -19.17 9.82
CA GLU A 213 -7.74 -18.63 9.80
C GLU A 213 -8.19 -18.02 11.15
N SER A 214 -7.70 -18.57 12.28
CA SER A 214 -7.98 -18.02 13.60
C SER A 214 -7.39 -16.64 13.87
N ASP A 215 -6.46 -16.15 13.03
CA ASP A 215 -5.88 -14.82 13.16
C ASP A 215 -6.83 -13.72 12.67
N PHE A 216 -7.87 -14.10 11.91
CA PHE A 216 -8.77 -13.16 11.26
C PHE A 216 -10.09 -13.02 12.03
N PRO A 217 -10.64 -11.79 12.12
CA PRO A 217 -12.00 -11.59 12.61
C PRO A 217 -13.01 -12.35 11.75
N GLU A 218 -14.15 -12.72 12.35
CA GLU A 218 -15.25 -13.34 11.62
C GLU A 218 -15.70 -12.45 10.45
N GLY A 219 -15.76 -13.03 9.25
CA GLY A 219 -16.17 -12.33 8.02
C GLY A 219 -15.08 -11.49 7.31
N PHE A 220 -13.82 -11.54 7.77
CA PHE A 220 -12.70 -10.78 7.16
C PHE A 220 -12.06 -11.47 5.96
#